data_ede38183509791e429f10142c5e8cc2d
#
_entry.id   ede38183509791e429f10142c5e8cc2d
#
_cell.length_a   1.000
_cell.length_b   1.000
_cell.length_c   1.000
_cell.angle_alpha   90.00
_cell.angle_beta   90.00
_cell.angle_gamma   90.00
#
_symmetry.space_group_name_H-M   'P 1'
#
loop_
_entity.id
_entity.type
_entity.pdbx_description
1 polymer ?
#
loop_
_entity_poly.entity_id
_entity_poly.type
_entity_poly.pdbx_seq_one_letter_code
_entity_poly.pdbx_strand_id
1 'polypeptide(L)' 'MKASELHDKTPEELNAALLGELEAQFKLRMKRSTGQLNENHEMKVARRNVARIKTVLNQKANEQAGGQ' A
#
# COMPACT_ATOMS: atom_id res chain seq x y z
N MET A 1 8.89 -1.13 -2.72
CA MET A 1 8.00 -2.24 -3.11
C MET A 1 7.82 -2.24 -4.62
N LYS A 2 8.17 -3.33 -5.26
CA LYS A 2 8.09 -3.43 -6.71
C LYS A 2 6.78 -4.10 -7.12
N ALA A 3 6.25 -3.68 -8.26
CA ALA A 3 5.00 -4.24 -8.75
C ALA A 3 5.11 -5.75 -8.98
N SER A 4 6.26 -6.22 -9.47
CA SER A 4 6.45 -7.65 -9.71
C SER A 4 6.36 -8.47 -8.43
N GLU A 5 6.85 -7.92 -7.32
CA GLU A 5 6.75 -8.60 -6.03
C GLU A 5 5.30 -8.71 -5.58
N LEU A 6 4.51 -7.68 -5.84
CA LEU A 6 3.10 -7.67 -5.45
C LEU A 6 2.29 -8.66 -6.26
N HIS A 7 2.61 -8.83 -7.54
CA HIS A 7 1.88 -9.77 -8.40
C HIS A 7 2.06 -11.22 -7.96
N ASP A 8 3.16 -11.52 -7.26
CA ASP A 8 3.42 -12.88 -6.78
C ASP A 8 2.69 -13.20 -5.49
N LYS A 9 2.07 -12.22 -4.85
CA LYS A 9 1.40 -12.41 -3.57
C LYS A 9 -0.06 -12.81 -3.75
N THR A 10 -0.57 -13.58 -2.78
CA THR A 10 -1.99 -13.89 -2.74
C THR A 10 -2.79 -12.67 -2.31
N PRO A 11 -4.12 -12.64 -2.60
CA PRO A 11 -4.95 -11.52 -2.12
C PRO A 11 -4.87 -11.32 -0.61
N GLU A 12 -4.78 -12.39 0.17
CA GLU A 12 -4.67 -12.28 1.62
C GLU A 12 -3.37 -11.61 2.02
N GLU A 13 -2.28 -11.99 1.36
CA GLU A 13 -0.98 -11.37 1.61
C GLU A 13 -0.98 -9.90 1.21
N LEU A 14 -1.64 -9.57 0.11
CA LEU A 14 -1.75 -8.19 -0.33
C LEU A 14 -2.57 -7.35 0.64
N ASN A 15 -3.64 -7.91 1.18
CA ASN A 15 -4.44 -7.21 2.19
C ASN A 15 -3.64 -6.96 3.46
N ALA A 16 -2.85 -7.94 3.89
CA ALA A 16 -1.98 -7.77 5.05
C ALA A 16 -0.94 -6.68 4.81
N ALA A 17 -0.35 -6.67 3.62
CA ALA A 17 0.62 -5.64 3.25
C ALA A 17 -0.03 -4.26 3.22
N LEU A 18 -1.26 -4.18 2.70
CA LEU A 18 -1.99 -2.92 2.66
C LEU A 18 -2.24 -2.38 4.07
N LEU A 19 -2.69 -3.23 4.98
CA LEU A 19 -2.91 -2.81 6.36
C LEU A 19 -1.63 -2.30 6.99
N GLY A 20 -0.51 -2.98 6.76
CA GLY A 20 0.77 -2.55 7.27
C GLY A 20 1.17 -1.17 6.76
N GLU A 21 0.95 -0.92 5.47
CA GLU A 21 1.28 0.37 4.89
C GLU A 21 0.35 1.47 5.40
N LEU A 22 -0.92 1.17 5.60
CA LEU A 22 -1.86 2.14 6.15
C LEU A 22 -1.50 2.49 7.59
N GLU A 23 -1.07 1.51 8.38
CA GLU A 23 -0.59 1.77 9.74
C GLU A 23 0.64 2.67 9.72
N ALA A 24 1.59 2.39 8.83
CA ALA A 24 2.79 3.20 8.69
C ALA A 24 2.43 4.63 8.33
N GLN A 25 1.49 4.80 7.41
CA GLN A 25 1.03 6.11 6.99
C GLN A 25 0.38 6.86 8.15
N PHE A 26 -0.42 6.16 8.94
CA PHE A 26 -1.06 6.75 10.11
C PHE A 26 -0.03 7.23 11.12
N LYS A 27 0.97 6.41 11.42
CA LYS A 27 2.02 6.77 12.35
C LYS A 27 2.81 7.98 11.88
N LEU A 28 3.10 8.06 10.59
CA LEU A 28 3.80 9.21 10.02
C LEU A 28 2.97 10.48 10.14
N ARG A 29 1.66 10.38 9.92
CA ARG A 29 0.77 11.51 10.09
C ARG A 29 0.75 12.01 11.53
N MET A 30 0.75 11.09 12.48
CA MET A 30 0.78 11.47 13.89
C MET A 30 2.06 12.22 14.24
N LYS A 31 3.20 11.73 13.77
CA LYS A 31 4.47 12.39 13.98
C LYS A 31 4.47 13.80 13.39
N ARG A 32 3.89 13.94 12.22
CA ARG A 32 3.79 15.22 11.54
C ARG A 32 2.94 16.20 12.33
N SER A 33 1.80 15.74 12.86
CA SER A 33 0.90 16.60 13.59
C SER A 33 1.49 17.07 14.91
N THR A 34 2.45 16.35 15.48
CA THR A 34 3.14 16.76 16.68
C THR A 34 4.37 17.61 16.40
N GLY A 35 4.63 17.91 15.13
CA GLY A 35 5.77 18.71 14.73
C GLY A 35 7.09 17.97 14.69
N GLN A 36 7.06 16.66 14.87
CA GLN A 36 8.27 15.85 14.89
C GLN A 36 8.74 15.48 13.50
N LEU A 37 7.89 15.63 12.50
CA LEU A 37 8.18 15.16 11.17
C LEU A 37 7.56 16.08 10.14
N ASN A 38 8.37 16.57 9.22
CA ASN A 38 7.88 17.26 8.05
C ASN A 38 7.47 16.23 7.01
N GLU A 39 6.62 16.64 6.07
CA GLU A 39 6.31 15.77 4.97
C GLU A 39 7.59 15.47 4.23
N ASN A 40 7.89 14.20 4.07
CA ASN A 40 9.17 13.80 3.56
C ASN A 40 9.04 12.56 2.67
N HIS A 41 10.20 12.03 2.32
CA HIS A 41 10.31 10.86 1.47
C HIS A 41 9.48 9.68 1.98
N GLU A 42 9.48 9.43 3.30
CA GLU A 42 8.75 8.29 3.86
C GLU A 42 7.25 8.38 3.61
N MET A 43 6.67 9.58 3.74
CA MET A 43 5.24 9.77 3.44
C MET A 43 4.93 9.46 1.99
N LYS A 44 5.77 9.93 1.08
CA LYS A 44 5.59 9.70 -0.34
C LYS A 44 5.70 8.23 -0.69
N VAL A 45 6.67 7.55 -0.11
CA VAL A 45 6.85 6.12 -0.35
C VAL A 45 5.65 5.33 0.16
N ALA A 46 5.16 5.66 1.36
CA ALA A 46 3.99 4.98 1.92
C ALA A 46 2.76 5.13 1.02
N ARG A 47 2.53 6.35 0.52
CA ARG A 47 1.41 6.59 -0.40
C ARG A 47 1.53 5.77 -1.67
N ARG A 48 2.72 5.71 -2.25
CA ARG A 48 2.96 4.92 -3.45
C ARG A 48 2.72 3.46 -3.22
N ASN A 49 3.20 2.95 -2.08
CA ASN A 49 3.02 1.54 -1.76
C ASN A 49 1.54 1.19 -1.61
N VAL A 50 0.78 2.04 -0.94
CA VAL A 50 -0.67 1.84 -0.80
C VAL A 50 -1.33 1.81 -2.18
N ALA A 51 -0.98 2.76 -3.04
CA ALA A 51 -1.57 2.82 -4.37
C ALA A 51 -1.23 1.59 -5.20
N ARG A 52 0.00 1.13 -5.14
CA ARG A 52 0.44 -0.06 -5.87
C ARG A 52 -0.30 -1.30 -5.41
N ILE A 53 -0.42 -1.47 -4.09
CA ILE A 53 -1.11 -2.64 -3.54
C ILE A 53 -2.57 -2.64 -3.97
N LYS A 54 -3.23 -1.50 -3.90
CA LYS A 54 -4.62 -1.38 -4.32
C LYS A 54 -4.79 -1.70 -5.80
N THR A 55 -3.86 -1.23 -6.63
CA THR A 55 -3.90 -1.49 -8.06
C THR A 55 -3.80 -2.99 -8.34
N VAL A 56 -2.85 -3.67 -7.69
CA VAL A 56 -2.67 -5.10 -7.89
C VAL A 56 -3.88 -5.87 -7.38
N LEU A 57 -4.45 -5.47 -6.23
CA LEU A 57 -5.66 -6.10 -5.73
C LEU A 57 -6.82 -5.98 -6.72
N ASN A 58 -6.98 -4.80 -7.31
CA ASN A 58 -8.02 -4.60 -8.33
C ASN A 58 -7.79 -5.47 -9.54
N GLN A 59 -6.55 -5.58 -10.00
CA GLN A 59 -6.22 -6.42 -11.13
C GLN A 59 -6.56 -7.88 -10.86
N LYS A 60 -6.21 -8.37 -9.66
CA LYS A 60 -6.50 -9.75 -9.29
C LYS A 60 -7.99 -9.99 -9.16
N ALA A 61 -8.72 -9.03 -8.61
CA ALA A 61 -10.17 -9.14 -8.50
C ALA A 61 -10.81 -9.21 -9.89
N ASN A 62 -10.33 -8.39 -10.82
CA ASN A 62 -10.84 -8.41 -12.18
C ASN A 62 -10.55 -9.73 -12.89
N GLU A 63 -9.37 -10.30 -12.66
CA GLU A 63 -9.02 -11.60 -13.23
C GLU A 63 -9.95 -12.69 -12.71
N GLN A 64 -10.26 -12.65 -11.41
CA GLN A 64 -11.12 -13.64 -10.79
C GLN A 64 -12.58 -13.45 -11.18
N ALA A 65 -12.96 -12.21 -11.48
CA ALA A 65 -14.36 -11.87 -11.73
C ALA A 65 -14.82 -12.26 -13.14
N GLY A 66 -14.13 -13.11 -13.81
CA GLY A 66 -14.65 -13.61 -15.05
C GLY A 66 -13.72 -13.54 -16.23
N GLY A 67 -12.50 -13.18 -15.98
CA GLY A 67 -11.52 -13.21 -17.04
C GLY A 67 -11.83 -12.28 -18.18
N GLN A 68 -12.33 -11.14 -17.88
CA GLN A 68 -12.61 -10.18 -18.93
C GLN A 68 -11.48 -9.35 -19.24
#